data_2d151834fc3069801e382b9760462401
#
_entry.id   2d151834fc3069801e382b9760462401
#
_cell.length_a   1.000
_cell.length_b   1.000
_cell.length_c   1.000
_cell.angle_alpha   90.00
_cell.angle_beta   90.00
_cell.angle_gamma   90.00
#
_symmetry.space_group_name_H-M   'P 1'
#
loop_
_entity.id
_entity.type
_entity.pdbx_description
1 polymer ?
#
loop_
_entity_poly.entity_id
_entity_poly.type
_entity_poly.pdbx_seq_one_letter_code
_entity_poly.pdbx_strand_id
1 'polypeptide(L)'
;MGLLAGLHRHDRLIVVALLLGVMLVSWLYLIAGMDLPMPAMDGMAMDGMGMPVAAPAWTATRFLLTLAMWLAMMAVMMLPGAVPMLLFYDSIAQKRSSPAIGRTLLFALGYLLVWLGFSVGAVVLQYGLDRAGLLSPLLRTTSTALSGAVLVAAGLYQWTSLKQACLRQCRSPLDFVMTQWRGGNGGALAMGLRHGVFCLGCCWMLMLLLFVGG
;
A
#
# COMPACT_ATOMS: atom_id res chain seq x y z
N MET A 1 35.01 4.97 -19.57
CA MET A 1 34.26 4.14 -18.57
C MET A 1 33.66 4.93 -17.40
N GLY A 2 34.24 6.05 -16.97
CA GLY A 2 33.78 6.83 -15.81
C GLY A 2 32.45 7.59 -15.97
N LEU A 3 32.16 8.13 -17.17
CA LEU A 3 30.94 8.90 -17.41
C LEU A 3 29.64 8.06 -17.32
N LEU A 4 29.67 6.84 -17.88
CA LEU A 4 28.53 5.91 -17.80
C LEU A 4 28.27 5.43 -16.38
N ALA A 5 29.33 5.21 -15.59
CA ALA A 5 29.19 4.83 -14.17
C ALA A 5 28.60 6.00 -13.33
N GLY A 6 28.88 7.24 -13.67
CA GLY A 6 28.28 8.43 -13.04
C GLY A 6 26.80 8.58 -13.35
N LEU A 7 26.37 8.38 -14.60
CA LEU A 7 24.97 8.39 -15.01
C LEU A 7 24.16 7.31 -14.30
N HIS A 8 24.68 6.09 -14.18
CA HIS A 8 24.04 4.98 -13.48
C HIS A 8 23.84 5.26 -11.97
N ARG A 9 24.79 5.94 -11.36
CA ARG A 9 24.69 6.36 -9.96
C ARG A 9 23.61 7.42 -9.76
N HIS A 10 23.49 8.34 -10.73
CA HIS A 10 22.50 9.44 -10.68
C HIS A 10 21.07 8.93 -10.80
N ASP A 11 20.79 8.04 -11.74
CA ASP A 11 19.46 7.43 -11.93
C ASP A 11 19.01 6.67 -10.68
N ARG A 12 19.89 5.91 -10.06
CA ARG A 12 19.61 5.19 -8.81
C ARG A 12 19.33 6.14 -7.66
N LEU A 13 20.09 7.23 -7.54
CA LEU A 13 19.87 8.23 -6.51
C LEU A 13 18.52 8.92 -6.69
N ILE A 14 18.11 9.22 -7.93
CA ILE A 14 16.79 9.80 -8.22
C ILE A 14 15.68 8.83 -7.79
N VAL A 15 15.76 7.57 -8.18
CA VAL A 15 14.74 6.56 -7.79
C VAL A 15 14.65 6.43 -6.27
N VAL A 16 15.80 6.30 -5.59
CA VAL A 16 15.84 6.20 -4.12
C VAL A 16 15.30 7.47 -3.47
N ALA A 17 15.70 8.65 -3.96
CA ALA A 17 15.23 9.93 -3.41
C ALA A 17 13.71 10.10 -3.57
N LEU A 18 13.15 9.72 -4.73
CA LEU A 18 11.71 9.75 -4.96
C LEU A 18 10.96 8.80 -4.01
N LEU A 19 11.45 7.57 -3.84
CA LEU A 19 10.84 6.61 -2.93
C LEU A 19 10.91 7.06 -1.48
N LEU A 20 12.07 7.56 -1.04
CA LEU A 20 12.23 8.13 0.30
C LEU A 20 11.36 9.37 0.49
N GLY A 21 11.23 10.23 -0.53
CA GLY A 21 10.33 11.38 -0.51
C GLY A 21 8.88 10.99 -0.30
N VAL A 22 8.38 10.00 -1.06
CA VAL A 22 7.02 9.47 -0.89
C VAL A 22 6.83 8.89 0.51
N MET A 23 7.80 8.12 1.03
CA MET A 23 7.75 7.57 2.37
C MET A 23 7.70 8.67 3.44
N LEU A 24 8.57 9.68 3.34
CA LEU A 24 8.61 10.81 4.29
C LEU A 24 7.30 11.59 4.28
N VAL A 25 6.78 11.94 3.09
CA VAL A 25 5.49 12.65 2.96
C VAL A 25 4.36 11.80 3.56
N SER A 26 4.33 10.49 3.31
CA SER A 26 3.33 9.59 3.87
C SER A 26 3.43 9.51 5.40
N TRP A 27 4.64 9.44 5.97
CA TRP A 27 4.85 9.48 7.42
C TRP A 27 4.42 10.81 8.03
N LEU A 28 4.80 11.93 7.42
CA LEU A 28 4.39 13.26 7.88
C LEU A 28 2.87 13.42 7.84
N TYR A 29 2.23 12.92 6.77
CA TYR A 29 0.77 12.93 6.66
C TYR A 29 0.11 12.10 7.79
N LEU A 30 0.62 10.91 8.10
CA LEU A 30 0.07 10.06 9.14
C LEU A 30 0.26 10.69 10.54
N ILE A 31 1.45 11.25 10.83
CA ILE A 31 1.74 11.92 12.10
C ILE A 31 0.86 13.17 12.23
N ALA A 32 0.81 14.04 11.22
CA ALA A 32 -0.03 15.23 11.24
C ALA A 32 -1.52 14.88 11.33
N GLY A 33 -1.96 13.78 10.72
CA GLY A 33 -3.34 13.28 10.81
C GLY A 33 -3.72 12.79 12.21
N MET A 34 -2.74 12.35 13.00
CA MET A 34 -2.97 11.98 14.41
C MET A 34 -3.20 13.19 15.33
N ASP A 35 -2.63 14.36 14.96
CA ASP A 35 -2.75 15.59 15.74
C ASP A 35 -3.91 16.50 15.30
N LEU A 36 -4.50 16.23 14.11
CA LEU A 36 -5.65 17.00 13.66
C LEU A 36 -6.89 16.56 14.46
N PRO A 37 -7.61 17.51 15.09
CA PRO A 37 -8.90 17.20 15.67
C PRO A 37 -9.81 16.68 14.53
N MET A 38 -10.04 15.38 14.55
CA MET A 38 -11.00 14.77 13.60
C MET A 38 -12.35 15.45 13.85
N PRO A 39 -13.05 15.96 12.82
CA PRO A 39 -14.37 16.57 13.00
C PRO A 39 -15.39 15.67 13.70
N ALA A 40 -15.08 14.38 13.83
CA ALA A 40 -15.87 13.41 14.59
C ALA A 40 -15.61 13.44 16.11
N MET A 41 -14.51 14.09 16.60
CA MET A 41 -14.21 14.15 18.03
C MET A 41 -14.82 15.37 18.72
N ASP A 42 -15.07 16.47 17.99
CA ASP A 42 -15.77 17.64 18.55
C ASP A 42 -17.21 17.30 18.99
N GLY A 43 -17.83 16.28 18.38
CA GLY A 43 -19.13 15.75 18.82
C GLY A 43 -19.06 14.87 20.07
N MET A 44 -17.89 14.36 20.47
CA MET A 44 -17.73 13.52 21.67
C MET A 44 -17.43 14.33 22.94
N ALA A 45 -16.92 15.56 22.81
CA ALA A 45 -16.53 16.38 23.96
C ALA A 45 -17.73 17.04 24.69
N MET A 46 -18.95 16.91 24.19
CA MET A 46 -20.17 17.53 24.75
C MET A 46 -21.22 16.52 25.21
N ASP A 47 -20.86 15.26 25.47
CA ASP A 47 -21.88 14.29 25.86
C ASP A 47 -21.95 14.04 27.38
N GLY A 48 -22.60 14.99 28.05
CA GLY A 48 -23.33 14.69 29.28
C GLY A 48 -24.78 14.20 29.08
N MET A 49 -25.25 14.02 27.82
CA MET A 49 -26.67 13.74 27.53
C MET A 49 -26.89 12.59 26.53
N GLY A 50 -26.30 11.46 26.69
CA GLY A 50 -26.80 10.16 26.17
C GLY A 50 -27.43 10.08 24.78
N MET A 51 -27.19 11.03 23.86
CA MET A 51 -27.67 10.95 22.50
C MET A 51 -26.67 10.16 21.61
N PRO A 52 -27.15 9.21 20.80
CA PRO A 52 -26.28 8.52 19.87
C PRO A 52 -25.71 9.54 18.86
N VAL A 53 -24.41 9.81 18.94
CA VAL A 53 -23.72 10.63 17.94
C VAL A 53 -23.84 9.93 16.60
N ALA A 54 -24.64 10.48 15.71
CA ALA A 54 -24.81 9.94 14.37
C ALA A 54 -23.44 9.93 13.67
N ALA A 55 -23.03 8.77 13.17
CA ALA A 55 -21.78 8.66 12.41
C ALA A 55 -21.78 9.70 11.28
N PRO A 56 -20.70 10.47 11.11
CA PRO A 56 -20.68 11.54 10.12
C PRO A 56 -20.93 10.96 8.72
N ALA A 57 -21.80 11.64 7.95
CA ALA A 57 -22.18 11.18 6.62
C ALA A 57 -20.95 10.99 5.70
N TRP A 58 -21.01 9.98 4.84
CA TRP A 58 -20.00 9.75 3.81
C TRP A 58 -20.14 10.80 2.69
N THR A 59 -19.35 11.85 2.80
CA THR A 59 -19.19 12.88 1.78
C THR A 59 -18.03 12.52 0.85
N ALA A 60 -17.94 13.15 -0.34
CA ALA A 60 -16.80 13.01 -1.23
C ALA A 60 -15.48 13.35 -0.53
N THR A 61 -15.47 14.39 0.30
CA THR A 61 -14.29 14.77 1.09
C THR A 61 -13.86 13.67 2.05
N ARG A 62 -14.80 13.07 2.80
CA ARG A 62 -14.48 11.95 3.71
C ARG A 62 -13.92 10.76 2.95
N PHE A 63 -14.52 10.42 1.80
CA PHE A 63 -14.03 9.34 0.94
C PHE A 63 -12.59 9.60 0.48
N LEU A 64 -12.29 10.80 0.00
CA LEU A 64 -10.93 11.16 -0.47
C LEU A 64 -9.90 11.18 0.67
N LEU A 65 -10.26 11.69 1.84
CA LEU A 65 -9.37 11.69 3.01
C LEU A 65 -9.08 10.26 3.48
N THR A 66 -10.10 9.40 3.55
CA THR A 66 -9.92 7.99 3.90
C THR A 66 -9.06 7.27 2.86
N LEU A 67 -9.27 7.54 1.57
CA LEU A 67 -8.43 6.99 0.50
C LEU A 67 -6.97 7.46 0.62
N ALA A 68 -6.75 8.74 0.88
CA ALA A 68 -5.42 9.30 1.09
C ALA A 68 -4.71 8.65 2.30
N MET A 69 -5.43 8.42 3.38
CA MET A 69 -4.94 7.70 4.56
C MET A 69 -4.51 6.27 4.21
N TRP A 70 -5.35 5.51 3.49
CA TRP A 70 -5.02 4.16 3.05
C TRP A 70 -3.79 4.14 2.13
N LEU A 71 -3.71 5.07 1.17
CA LEU A 71 -2.56 5.19 0.28
C LEU A 71 -1.27 5.50 1.05
N ALA A 72 -1.33 6.42 2.02
CA ALA A 72 -0.19 6.76 2.86
C ALA A 72 0.28 5.55 3.68
N MET A 73 -0.64 4.81 4.33
CA MET A 73 -0.31 3.59 5.07
C MET A 73 0.32 2.52 4.16
N MET A 74 -0.26 2.29 2.97
CA MET A 74 0.29 1.31 2.03
C MET A 74 1.68 1.73 1.53
N ALA A 75 1.91 3.03 1.26
CA ALA A 75 3.21 3.53 0.87
C ALA A 75 4.27 3.27 1.98
N VAL A 76 3.97 3.64 3.22
CA VAL A 76 4.90 3.45 4.35
C VAL A 76 5.24 1.99 4.59
N MET A 77 4.25 1.09 4.50
CA MET A 77 4.43 -0.33 4.83
C MET A 77 5.06 -1.12 3.67
N MET A 78 4.71 -0.80 2.43
CA MET A 78 5.00 -1.67 1.27
C MET A 78 6.17 -1.18 0.42
N LEU A 79 6.42 0.14 0.34
CA LEU A 79 7.55 0.66 -0.45
C LEU A 79 8.91 0.16 0.05
N PRO A 80 9.20 0.09 1.36
CA PRO A 80 10.50 -0.42 1.82
C PRO A 80 10.81 -1.82 1.29
N GLY A 81 9.79 -2.70 1.24
CA GLY A 81 9.92 -4.04 0.69
C GLY A 81 10.09 -4.08 -0.83
N ALA A 82 9.59 -3.08 -1.56
CA ALA A 82 9.70 -2.99 -3.00
C ALA A 82 11.02 -2.38 -3.50
N VAL A 83 11.72 -1.59 -2.66
CA VAL A 83 12.98 -0.90 -3.02
C VAL A 83 14.03 -1.87 -3.58
N PRO A 84 14.37 -3.00 -2.93
CA PRO A 84 15.38 -3.92 -3.46
C PRO A 84 15.02 -4.44 -4.86
N MET A 85 13.74 -4.72 -5.11
CA MET A 85 13.24 -5.17 -6.39
C MET A 85 13.37 -4.09 -7.47
N LEU A 86 13.00 -2.86 -7.16
CA LEU A 86 13.12 -1.71 -8.05
C LEU A 86 14.56 -1.45 -8.45
N LEU A 87 15.48 -1.46 -7.48
CA LEU A 87 16.91 -1.26 -7.73
C LEU A 87 17.51 -2.41 -8.54
N PHE A 88 17.06 -3.63 -8.32
CA PHE A 88 17.50 -4.80 -9.09
C PHE A 88 16.98 -4.73 -10.52
N TYR A 89 15.71 -4.40 -10.72
CA TYR A 89 15.12 -4.17 -12.04
C TYR A 89 15.87 -3.08 -12.80
N ASP A 90 16.11 -1.93 -12.16
CA ASP A 90 16.85 -0.81 -12.73
C ASP A 90 18.25 -1.26 -13.24
N SER A 91 18.99 -2.01 -12.42
CA SER A 91 20.32 -2.47 -12.77
C SER A 91 20.35 -3.38 -14.01
N ILE A 92 19.31 -4.19 -14.21
CA ILE A 92 19.20 -5.07 -15.40
C ILE A 92 18.69 -4.27 -16.60
N ALA A 93 17.72 -3.40 -16.41
CA ALA A 93 17.16 -2.55 -17.45
C ALA A 93 18.24 -1.65 -18.08
N GLN A 94 19.15 -1.10 -17.26
CA GLN A 94 20.29 -0.31 -17.71
C GLN A 94 21.29 -1.09 -18.57
N LYS A 95 21.57 -2.34 -18.20
CA LYS A 95 22.47 -3.20 -18.98
C LYS A 95 21.90 -3.55 -20.36
N ARG A 96 20.58 -3.58 -20.50
CA ARG A 96 19.90 -3.97 -21.74
C ARG A 96 19.59 -2.80 -22.67
N SER A 97 19.35 -1.62 -22.15
CA SER A 97 19.14 -0.39 -22.94
C SER A 97 19.09 0.86 -22.03
N SER A 98 19.90 1.85 -22.33
CA SER A 98 19.94 3.16 -21.65
C SER A 98 19.14 4.20 -22.47
N PRO A 99 18.43 5.16 -21.83
CA PRO A 99 18.23 5.34 -20.40
C PRO A 99 17.12 4.42 -19.84
N ALA A 100 17.33 3.88 -18.64
CA ALA A 100 16.40 2.92 -18.02
C ALA A 100 15.38 3.56 -17.07
N ILE A 101 15.63 4.81 -16.61
CA ILE A 101 14.83 5.47 -15.56
C ILE A 101 13.34 5.49 -15.88
N GLY A 102 12.95 5.79 -17.11
CA GLY A 102 11.54 5.82 -17.52
C GLY A 102 10.86 4.46 -17.34
N ARG A 103 11.57 3.36 -17.61
CA ARG A 103 11.05 1.99 -17.42
C ARG A 103 11.00 1.60 -15.95
N THR A 104 11.98 2.03 -15.16
CA THR A 104 11.97 1.81 -13.71
C THR A 104 10.80 2.56 -13.06
N LEU A 105 10.50 3.78 -13.50
CA LEU A 105 9.32 4.53 -13.05
C LEU A 105 8.00 3.87 -13.49
N LEU A 106 7.92 3.33 -14.72
CA LEU A 106 6.75 2.57 -15.16
C LEU A 106 6.55 1.29 -14.37
N PHE A 107 7.64 0.60 -14.00
CA PHE A 107 7.56 -0.54 -13.08
C PHE A 107 7.00 -0.10 -11.71
N ALA A 108 7.55 0.98 -11.12
CA ALA A 108 7.07 1.53 -9.87
C ALA A 108 5.60 1.95 -9.96
N LEU A 109 5.20 2.60 -11.06
CA LEU A 109 3.80 2.97 -11.31
C LEU A 109 2.89 1.74 -11.34
N GLY A 110 3.28 0.67 -12.04
CA GLY A 110 2.51 -0.58 -12.07
C GLY A 110 2.31 -1.17 -10.67
N TYR A 111 3.35 -1.16 -9.86
CA TYR A 111 3.28 -1.59 -8.46
C TYR A 111 2.30 -0.74 -7.64
N LEU A 112 2.39 0.60 -7.75
CA LEU A 112 1.53 1.53 -7.03
C LEU A 112 0.06 1.45 -7.48
N LEU A 113 -0.21 1.16 -8.77
CA LEU A 113 -1.58 0.98 -9.26
C LEU A 113 -2.29 -0.22 -8.60
N VAL A 114 -1.57 -1.29 -8.28
CA VAL A 114 -2.15 -2.43 -7.53
C VAL A 114 -2.54 -1.99 -6.12
N TRP A 115 -1.68 -1.23 -5.44
CA TRP A 115 -1.97 -0.72 -4.09
C TRP A 115 -3.06 0.35 -4.09
N LEU A 116 -3.15 1.16 -5.13
CA LEU A 116 -4.30 2.07 -5.33
C LEU A 116 -5.59 1.27 -5.44
N GLY A 117 -5.62 0.21 -6.27
CA GLY A 117 -6.78 -0.65 -6.40
C GLY A 117 -7.19 -1.30 -5.08
N PHE A 118 -6.23 -1.80 -4.30
CA PHE A 118 -6.48 -2.33 -2.95
C PHE A 118 -7.03 -1.26 -2.01
N SER A 119 -6.44 -0.06 -2.00
CA SER A 119 -6.88 1.05 -1.14
C SER A 119 -8.31 1.48 -1.46
N VAL A 120 -8.68 1.57 -2.74
CA VAL A 120 -10.06 1.83 -3.16
C VAL A 120 -10.99 0.72 -2.65
N GLY A 121 -10.61 -0.55 -2.81
CA GLY A 121 -11.37 -1.69 -2.30
C GLY A 121 -11.54 -1.64 -0.77
N ALA A 122 -10.50 -1.25 -0.03
CA ALA A 122 -10.54 -1.10 1.42
C ALA A 122 -11.51 0.01 1.85
N VAL A 123 -11.50 1.18 1.17
CA VAL A 123 -12.43 2.27 1.46
C VAL A 123 -13.88 1.87 1.15
N VAL A 124 -14.12 1.16 0.04
CA VAL A 124 -15.46 0.65 -0.30
C VAL A 124 -15.95 -0.36 0.75
N LEU A 125 -15.07 -1.27 1.18
CA LEU A 125 -15.37 -2.21 2.26
C LEU A 125 -15.69 -1.47 3.55
N GLN A 126 -14.90 -0.46 3.91
CA GLN A 126 -15.08 0.38 5.08
C GLN A 126 -16.43 1.11 5.06
N TYR A 127 -16.79 1.68 3.91
CA TYR A 127 -18.11 2.27 3.68
C TYR A 127 -19.24 1.25 3.89
N GLY A 128 -19.10 0.04 3.34
CA GLY A 128 -20.10 -1.02 3.48
C GLY A 128 -20.27 -1.48 4.94
N LEU A 129 -19.17 -1.67 5.67
CA LEU A 129 -19.19 -2.06 7.08
C LEU A 129 -19.77 -0.95 7.98
N ASP A 130 -19.49 0.32 7.68
CA ASP A 130 -20.06 1.46 8.39
C ASP A 130 -21.58 1.51 8.20
N ARG A 131 -22.06 1.32 6.96
CA ARG A 131 -23.50 1.24 6.65
C ARG A 131 -24.20 0.05 7.32
N ALA A 132 -23.47 -1.04 7.56
CA ALA A 132 -23.97 -2.21 8.28
C ALA A 132 -23.95 -2.03 9.82
N GLY A 133 -23.45 -0.90 10.34
CA GLY A 133 -23.31 -0.65 11.78
C GLY A 133 -22.23 -1.51 12.45
N LEU A 134 -21.30 -2.07 11.67
CA LEU A 134 -20.24 -2.94 12.15
C LEU A 134 -18.93 -2.19 12.49
N LEU A 135 -18.88 -0.89 12.21
CA LEU A 135 -17.75 -0.03 12.55
C LEU A 135 -18.14 1.01 13.60
N SER A 136 -17.18 1.31 14.49
CA SER A 136 -17.26 2.46 15.38
C SER A 136 -16.96 3.76 14.61
N PRO A 137 -17.24 4.96 15.19
CA PRO A 137 -16.83 6.23 14.59
C PRO A 137 -15.34 6.32 14.25
N LEU A 138 -14.49 5.58 14.99
CA LEU A 138 -13.05 5.45 14.76
C LEU A 138 -12.69 4.40 13.69
N LEU A 139 -13.67 3.92 12.92
CA LEU A 139 -13.52 2.94 11.84
C LEU A 139 -12.97 1.58 12.28
N ARG A 140 -13.10 1.25 13.58
CA ARG A 140 -12.80 -0.06 14.17
C ARG A 140 -14.02 -0.96 14.17
N THR A 141 -13.83 -2.26 14.05
CA THR A 141 -14.92 -3.23 14.20
C THR A 141 -15.48 -3.20 15.61
N THR A 142 -16.81 -3.07 15.73
CA THR A 142 -17.54 -3.11 17.02
C THR A 142 -17.83 -4.54 17.46
N SER A 143 -17.78 -5.50 16.54
CA SER A 143 -18.08 -6.91 16.80
C SER A 143 -16.83 -7.71 17.18
N THR A 144 -16.77 -8.19 18.42
CA THR A 144 -15.71 -9.10 18.91
C THR A 144 -15.61 -10.37 18.07
N ALA A 145 -16.77 -10.91 17.62
CA ALA A 145 -16.82 -12.11 16.78
C ALA A 145 -16.18 -11.84 15.41
N LEU A 146 -16.46 -10.69 14.78
CA LEU A 146 -15.84 -10.29 13.51
C LEU A 146 -14.34 -10.09 13.67
N SER A 147 -13.91 -9.40 14.72
CA SER A 147 -12.48 -9.21 15.03
C SER A 147 -11.76 -10.55 15.22
N GLY A 148 -12.35 -11.45 16.00
CA GLY A 148 -11.82 -12.80 16.20
C GLY A 148 -11.74 -13.62 14.91
N ALA A 149 -12.77 -13.55 14.08
CA ALA A 149 -12.80 -14.24 12.78
C ALA A 149 -11.69 -13.73 11.84
N VAL A 150 -11.49 -12.42 11.76
CA VAL A 150 -10.42 -11.81 10.95
C VAL A 150 -9.03 -12.23 11.45
N LEU A 151 -8.81 -12.22 12.78
CA LEU A 151 -7.54 -12.65 13.37
C LEU A 151 -7.24 -14.12 13.06
N VAL A 152 -8.23 -15.02 13.25
CA VAL A 152 -8.08 -16.45 12.95
C VAL A 152 -7.84 -16.66 11.46
N ALA A 153 -8.61 -16.01 10.58
CA ALA A 153 -8.45 -16.10 9.14
C ALA A 153 -7.07 -15.60 8.69
N ALA A 154 -6.59 -14.48 9.24
CA ALA A 154 -5.25 -13.96 8.96
C ALA A 154 -4.16 -14.93 9.43
N GLY A 155 -4.33 -15.57 10.60
CA GLY A 155 -3.41 -16.59 11.09
C GLY A 155 -3.38 -17.84 10.20
N LEU A 156 -4.54 -18.37 9.83
CA LEU A 156 -4.65 -19.53 8.94
C LEU A 156 -4.08 -19.26 7.55
N TYR A 157 -4.29 -18.05 7.02
CA TYR A 157 -3.73 -17.62 5.74
C TYR A 157 -2.21 -17.72 5.70
N GLN A 158 -1.50 -17.51 6.84
CA GLN A 158 -0.03 -17.57 6.89
C GLN A 158 0.52 -18.94 6.46
N TRP A 159 -0.24 -20.02 6.64
CA TRP A 159 0.18 -21.38 6.30
C TRP A 159 -0.27 -21.83 4.90
N THR A 160 -1.03 -21.01 4.18
CA THR A 160 -1.54 -21.40 2.86
C THR A 160 -0.41 -21.46 1.81
N SER A 161 -0.55 -22.40 0.87
CA SER A 161 0.34 -22.54 -0.28
C SER A 161 0.30 -21.31 -1.18
N LEU A 162 -0.84 -20.62 -1.25
CA LEU A 162 -1.02 -19.38 -2.01
C LEU A 162 -0.09 -18.28 -1.49
N LYS A 163 -0.12 -18.02 -0.17
CA LYS A 163 0.80 -17.04 0.44
C LYS A 163 2.25 -17.42 0.17
N GLN A 164 2.63 -18.69 0.33
CA GLN A 164 4.01 -19.13 0.12
C GLN A 164 4.46 -18.96 -1.33
N ALA A 165 3.57 -19.20 -2.30
CA ALA A 165 3.85 -18.99 -3.71
C ALA A 165 4.07 -17.50 -4.03
N CYS A 166 3.21 -16.60 -3.52
CA CYS A 166 3.34 -15.16 -3.68
C CYS A 166 4.62 -14.66 -2.99
N LEU A 167 4.88 -15.10 -1.76
CA LEU A 167 6.04 -14.68 -0.97
C LEU A 167 7.36 -15.06 -1.63
N ARG A 168 7.44 -16.22 -2.28
CA ARG A 168 8.65 -16.62 -3.05
C ARG A 168 9.00 -15.59 -4.13
N GLN A 169 8.02 -15.10 -4.88
CA GLN A 169 8.22 -14.10 -5.91
C GLN A 169 8.65 -12.72 -5.35
N CYS A 170 8.17 -12.38 -4.15
CA CYS A 170 8.58 -11.13 -3.49
C CYS A 170 9.98 -11.23 -2.87
N ARG A 171 10.39 -12.42 -2.37
CA ARG A 171 11.67 -12.62 -1.69
C ARG A 171 12.84 -12.86 -2.63
N SER A 172 12.59 -13.27 -3.88
CA SER A 172 13.63 -13.55 -4.88
C SER A 172 13.51 -12.62 -6.09
N PRO A 173 14.07 -11.39 -6.03
CA PRO A 173 14.08 -10.46 -7.16
C PRO A 173 14.70 -11.07 -8.42
N LEU A 174 15.72 -11.92 -8.25
CA LEU A 174 16.39 -12.59 -9.35
C LEU A 174 15.44 -13.54 -10.10
N ASP A 175 14.77 -14.44 -9.36
CA ASP A 175 13.82 -15.39 -9.96
C ASP A 175 12.68 -14.66 -10.66
N PHE A 176 12.13 -13.62 -10.02
CA PHE A 176 11.07 -12.82 -10.62
C PHE A 176 11.50 -12.19 -11.94
N VAL A 177 12.68 -11.53 -11.98
CA VAL A 177 13.14 -10.86 -13.19
C VAL A 177 13.55 -11.88 -14.26
N MET A 178 14.19 -13.00 -13.91
CA MET A 178 14.59 -14.01 -14.88
C MET A 178 13.41 -14.74 -15.51
N THR A 179 12.33 -14.97 -14.76
CA THR A 179 11.14 -15.69 -15.24
C THR A 179 10.08 -14.80 -15.88
N GLN A 180 10.02 -13.52 -15.49
CA GLN A 180 8.94 -12.60 -15.86
C GLN A 180 9.41 -11.46 -16.76
N TRP A 181 10.66 -11.48 -17.24
CA TRP A 181 11.21 -10.38 -18.04
C TRP A 181 10.36 -10.07 -19.27
N ARG A 182 9.97 -8.82 -19.41
CA ARG A 182 9.28 -8.27 -20.57
C ARG A 182 9.96 -6.97 -20.98
N GLY A 183 10.35 -6.89 -22.26
CA GLY A 183 11.01 -5.69 -22.80
C GLY A 183 10.01 -4.54 -23.07
N GLY A 184 10.57 -3.34 -23.22
CA GLY A 184 9.84 -2.13 -23.55
C GLY A 184 9.04 -1.53 -22.37
N ASN A 185 8.38 -0.41 -22.64
CA ASN A 185 7.63 0.36 -21.63
C ASN A 185 6.40 -0.40 -21.10
N GLY A 186 5.64 -1.03 -21.98
CA GLY A 186 4.50 -1.87 -21.58
C GLY A 186 4.93 -3.10 -20.79
N GLY A 187 6.11 -3.67 -21.11
CA GLY A 187 6.70 -4.76 -20.34
C GLY A 187 7.07 -4.34 -18.91
N ALA A 188 7.66 -3.16 -18.74
CA ALA A 188 7.99 -2.60 -17.43
C ALA A 188 6.74 -2.41 -16.55
N LEU A 189 5.71 -1.81 -17.09
CA LEU A 189 4.42 -1.62 -16.40
C LEU A 189 3.79 -2.96 -16.01
N ALA A 190 3.72 -3.91 -16.95
CA ALA A 190 3.17 -5.24 -16.70
C ALA A 190 3.94 -6.01 -15.63
N MET A 191 5.27 -5.90 -15.60
CA MET A 191 6.11 -6.49 -14.55
C MET A 191 5.84 -5.84 -13.20
N GLY A 192 5.69 -4.51 -13.15
CA GLY A 192 5.32 -3.77 -11.93
C GLY A 192 3.96 -4.19 -11.37
N LEU A 193 2.94 -4.26 -12.24
CA LEU A 193 1.61 -4.77 -11.87
C LEU A 193 1.70 -6.19 -11.30
N ARG A 194 2.44 -7.08 -11.96
CA ARG A 194 2.60 -8.47 -11.54
C ARG A 194 3.30 -8.60 -10.20
N HIS A 195 4.35 -7.82 -9.99
CA HIS A 195 5.04 -7.76 -8.70
C HIS A 195 4.12 -7.23 -7.59
N GLY A 196 3.34 -6.19 -7.88
CA GLY A 196 2.31 -5.67 -6.97
C GLY A 196 1.26 -6.72 -6.59
N VAL A 197 0.77 -7.51 -7.56
CA VAL A 197 -0.19 -8.60 -7.30
C VAL A 197 0.41 -9.68 -6.41
N PHE A 198 1.68 -10.07 -6.60
CA PHE A 198 2.34 -11.02 -5.71
C PHE A 198 2.53 -10.44 -4.30
N CYS A 199 2.93 -9.17 -4.21
CA CYS A 199 3.06 -8.47 -2.94
C CYS A 199 1.71 -8.38 -2.21
N LEU A 200 0.66 -7.98 -2.90
CA LEU A 200 -0.70 -7.98 -2.37
C LEU A 200 -1.10 -9.40 -1.91
N GLY A 201 -0.91 -10.42 -2.76
CA GLY A 201 -1.23 -11.80 -2.42
C GLY A 201 -0.51 -12.33 -1.18
N CYS A 202 0.69 -11.87 -0.86
CA CYS A 202 1.39 -12.34 0.34
C CYS A 202 0.96 -11.61 1.63
N CYS A 203 0.36 -10.40 1.55
CA CYS A 203 0.13 -9.57 2.74
C CYS A 203 -1.30 -9.03 2.92
N TRP A 204 -2.22 -9.18 1.95
CA TRP A 204 -3.56 -8.57 2.02
C TRP A 204 -4.34 -8.92 3.29
N MET A 205 -4.22 -10.16 3.78
CA MET A 205 -4.88 -10.56 5.03
C MET A 205 -4.33 -9.82 6.25
N LEU A 206 -3.02 -9.50 6.26
CA LEU A 206 -2.44 -8.69 7.33
C LEU A 206 -2.94 -7.24 7.28
N MET A 207 -3.22 -6.73 6.07
CA MET A 207 -3.79 -5.40 5.90
C MET A 207 -5.24 -5.32 6.41
N LEU A 208 -5.99 -6.44 6.35
CA LEU A 208 -7.34 -6.49 6.94
C LEU A 208 -7.32 -6.39 8.48
N LEU A 209 -6.20 -6.70 9.15
CA LEU A 209 -6.08 -6.51 10.59
C LEU A 209 -6.17 -5.03 11.01
N LEU A 210 -5.92 -4.10 10.09
CA LEU A 210 -6.10 -2.67 10.34
C LEU A 210 -7.57 -2.31 10.65
N PHE A 211 -8.53 -3.09 10.15
CA PHE A 211 -9.95 -2.95 10.52
C PHE A 211 -10.25 -3.41 11.95
N VAL A 212 -9.37 -4.22 12.53
CA VAL A 212 -9.52 -4.72 13.91
C VAL A 212 -8.81 -3.81 14.90
N GLY A 213 -7.60 -3.38 14.55
CA GLY A 213 -6.78 -2.54 15.42
C GLY A 213 -7.13 -1.06 15.39
N GLY A 214 -7.67 -0.58 14.27
CA GLY A 214 -7.97 0.83 14.01
C GLY A 214 -6.74 1.58 13.56
#